data_1f19bf60eafbbfc67cb07b1a6a3b5887
#
_entry.id   1f19bf60eafbbfc67cb07b1a6a3b5887
#
_cell.length_a   1.000
_cell.length_b   1.000
_cell.length_c   1.000
_cell.angle_alpha   90.00
_cell.angle_beta   90.00
_cell.angle_gamma   90.00
#
_symmetry.space_group_name_H-M   'P 1'
#
loop_
_entity.id
_entity.type
_entity.pdbx_description
1 polymer ?
#
loop_
_entity_poly.entity_id
_entity_poly.type
_entity_poly.pdbx_seq_one_letter_code
_entity_poly.pdbx_strand_id
1 'polypeptide(L)'
;MSWNKKRKKNLTKYDSYSIIKKLKSEERITNKTLNNINSLSLEELIAIKLELTSRYVCGKFYGLPLWRITRHTVVDALLKTALSIARTKKEGARFLGIDYVEFNRLLKKYQTESFFETGDETVSTKEEKN
;
A
#
# COMPACT_ATOMS: atom_id res chain seq x y z
N MET A 1 -13.64 -11.19 12.81
CA MET A 1 -12.61 -11.99 12.32
C MET A 1 -11.33 -11.74 12.97
N SER A 2 -10.78 -12.76 13.50
CA SER A 2 -9.59 -12.59 14.30
C SER A 2 -8.40 -12.16 13.47
N TRP A 3 -8.39 -12.44 12.20
CA TRP A 3 -7.24 -12.07 11.41
C TRP A 3 -7.21 -10.57 11.12
N ASN A 4 -8.30 -9.89 11.35
CA ASN A 4 -8.33 -8.46 11.18
C ASN A 4 -7.63 -7.73 12.30
N LYS A 5 -7.44 -8.42 13.42
CA LYS A 5 -6.75 -7.83 14.53
C LYS A 5 -5.43 -8.49 14.65
N LYS A 6 -4.37 -7.75 14.53
CA LYS A 6 -3.06 -8.33 14.72
C LYS A 6 -2.86 -8.60 16.17
N ARG A 7 -2.27 -9.77 16.46
CA ARG A 7 -2.04 -10.14 17.83
C ARG A 7 -1.04 -9.19 18.45
N LYS A 8 -1.23 -8.89 19.69
CA LYS A 8 -0.36 -7.98 20.37
C LYS A 8 0.85 -8.63 20.98
N LYS A 9 0.81 -9.92 21.14
CA LYS A 9 1.89 -10.64 21.71
C LYS A 9 3.04 -10.67 20.74
N ASN A 10 4.23 -10.44 21.11
CA ASN A 10 5.38 -10.44 20.21
C ASN A 10 5.25 -9.41 19.11
N LEU A 11 5.00 -8.19 19.51
CA LEU A 11 4.84 -7.12 18.56
C LEU A 11 6.14 -6.85 17.81
N THR A 12 6.03 -6.61 16.52
CA THR A 12 7.13 -6.17 15.69
C THR A 12 6.76 -4.83 15.13
N LYS A 13 7.70 -4.19 14.43
CA LYS A 13 7.37 -2.91 13.85
C LYS A 13 6.25 -3.02 12.82
N TYR A 14 6.07 -4.18 12.24
CA TYR A 14 5.02 -4.36 11.23
C TYR A 14 3.64 -4.49 11.86
N ASP A 15 3.58 -4.73 13.15
CA ASP A 15 2.29 -4.82 13.81
C ASP A 15 1.57 -3.47 13.83
N SER A 16 2.33 -2.39 13.72
CA SER A 16 1.71 -1.08 13.71
C SER A 16 1.42 -0.57 12.31
N TYR A 17 1.87 -1.30 11.30
CA TYR A 17 1.61 -0.87 9.93
C TYR A 17 0.17 -1.14 9.56
N SER A 18 -0.47 -0.15 9.01
CA SER A 18 -1.84 -0.29 8.53
C SER A 18 -2.14 0.85 7.58
N ILE A 19 -2.50 0.51 6.35
CA ILE A 19 -2.85 1.51 5.37
C ILE A 19 -4.07 2.30 5.83
N ILE A 20 -5.06 1.59 6.33
CA ILE A 20 -6.30 2.24 6.76
C ILE A 20 -6.04 3.22 7.89
N LYS A 21 -5.27 2.79 8.88
CA LYS A 21 -4.99 3.67 10.00
C LYS A 21 -4.19 4.89 9.56
N LYS A 22 -3.24 4.67 8.66
CA LYS A 22 -2.42 5.78 8.20
C LYS A 22 -3.28 6.82 7.48
N LEU A 23 -4.14 6.37 6.58
CA LEU A 23 -4.95 7.31 5.83
C LEU A 23 -6.00 7.99 6.69
N LYS A 24 -6.49 7.29 7.71
CA LYS A 24 -7.42 7.92 8.64
C LYS A 24 -6.73 9.00 9.46
N SER A 25 -5.51 8.74 9.91
CA SER A 25 -4.80 9.72 10.69
C SER A 25 -4.46 10.96 9.87
N GLU A 26 -4.35 10.81 8.58
CA GLU A 26 -4.12 11.91 7.68
C GLU A 26 -5.43 12.56 7.24
N GLU A 27 -6.53 12.08 7.79
CA GLU A 27 -7.86 12.64 7.49
C GLU A 27 -8.21 12.54 6.02
N ARG A 28 -7.72 11.50 5.36
CA ARG A 28 -7.99 11.30 3.94
C ARG A 28 -9.17 10.38 3.72
N ILE A 29 -9.50 9.57 4.71
CA ILE A 29 -10.66 8.69 4.63
C ILE A 29 -11.35 8.66 5.97
N THR A 30 -12.63 8.30 5.94
CA THR A 30 -13.44 8.16 7.14
C THR A 30 -14.08 6.79 7.13
N ASN A 31 -14.76 6.45 8.20
CA ASN A 31 -15.48 5.18 8.24
C ASN A 31 -16.55 5.12 7.16
N LYS A 32 -17.16 6.24 6.85
CA LYS A 32 -18.15 6.27 5.80
C LYS A 32 -17.49 5.96 4.45
N THR A 33 -16.31 6.51 4.22
CA THR A 33 -15.57 6.22 3.00
C THR A 33 -15.29 4.73 2.90
N LEU A 34 -14.87 4.13 4.00
CA LEU A 34 -14.55 2.71 3.99
C LEU A 34 -15.78 1.86 3.68
N ASN A 35 -16.92 2.24 4.23
CA ASN A 35 -18.14 1.50 3.95
C ASN A 35 -18.52 1.59 2.48
N ASN A 36 -18.36 2.77 1.89
CA ASN A 36 -18.66 2.93 0.48
C ASN A 36 -17.71 2.12 -0.38
N ILE A 37 -16.43 2.15 -0.05
CA ILE A 37 -15.43 1.41 -0.79
C ILE A 37 -15.69 -0.09 -0.72
N ASN A 38 -16.11 -0.55 0.44
CA ASN A 38 -16.28 -1.98 0.64
C ASN A 38 -17.36 -2.59 -0.25
N SER A 39 -18.27 -1.76 -0.74
CA SER A 39 -19.33 -2.27 -1.60
C SER A 39 -18.91 -2.36 -3.06
N LEU A 40 -17.70 -1.92 -3.38
CA LEU A 40 -17.22 -1.93 -4.74
C LEU A 40 -16.19 -3.03 -4.95
N SER A 41 -16.11 -3.54 -6.16
CA SER A 41 -15.08 -4.53 -6.45
C SER A 41 -13.76 -3.82 -6.67
N LEU A 42 -12.68 -4.59 -6.64
CA LEU A 42 -11.37 -4.02 -6.87
C LEU A 42 -11.28 -3.40 -8.25
N GLU A 43 -11.86 -4.07 -9.23
CA GLU A 43 -11.86 -3.52 -10.59
C GLU A 43 -12.57 -2.21 -10.66
N GLU A 44 -13.70 -2.11 -9.96
CA GLU A 44 -14.45 -0.86 -9.96
C GLU A 44 -13.67 0.25 -9.30
N LEU A 45 -12.96 -0.06 -8.22
CA LEU A 45 -12.17 0.94 -7.55
C LEU A 45 -11.04 1.47 -8.43
N ILE A 46 -10.38 0.56 -9.12
CA ILE A 46 -9.31 0.97 -10.03
C ILE A 46 -9.88 1.81 -11.16
N ALA A 47 -10.99 1.38 -11.72
CA ALA A 47 -11.58 2.11 -12.84
C ALA A 47 -12.01 3.52 -12.43
N ILE A 48 -12.64 3.62 -11.27
CA ILE A 48 -13.07 4.92 -10.78
C ILE A 48 -11.88 5.84 -10.56
N LYS A 49 -10.83 5.30 -9.96
CA LYS A 49 -9.66 6.11 -9.69
C LYS A 49 -9.04 6.62 -10.98
N LEU A 50 -8.95 5.76 -11.97
CA LEU A 50 -8.39 6.16 -13.25
C LEU A 50 -9.27 7.19 -13.95
N GLU A 51 -10.56 7.02 -13.87
CA GLU A 51 -11.45 7.98 -14.49
C GLU A 51 -11.36 9.35 -13.83
N LEU A 52 -11.31 9.37 -12.51
CA LEU A 52 -11.17 10.63 -11.80
C LEU A 52 -9.86 11.32 -12.14
N THR A 53 -8.79 10.54 -12.19
CA THR A 53 -7.49 11.10 -12.54
C THR A 53 -7.51 11.64 -13.96
N SER A 54 -8.18 10.93 -14.85
CA SER A 54 -8.27 11.37 -16.24
C SER A 54 -8.98 12.71 -16.35
N ARG A 55 -9.97 12.95 -15.52
CA ARG A 55 -10.68 14.21 -15.53
C ARG A 55 -9.77 15.38 -15.16
N TYR A 56 -8.90 15.13 -14.17
CA TYR A 56 -8.00 16.19 -13.75
C TYR A 56 -7.01 16.58 -14.82
N VAL A 57 -6.57 15.61 -15.65
CA VAL A 57 -5.63 15.92 -16.69
C VAL A 57 -6.31 16.11 -18.02
N CYS A 58 -7.63 16.29 -17.99
CA CYS A 58 -8.41 16.56 -19.20
C CYS A 58 -8.22 15.49 -20.26
N GLY A 59 -8.21 14.24 -19.81
CA GLY A 59 -8.09 13.13 -20.74
C GLY A 59 -6.74 12.96 -21.37
N LYS A 60 -5.72 13.60 -20.84
CA LYS A 60 -4.39 13.55 -21.43
C LYS A 60 -3.57 12.39 -20.96
N PHE A 61 -4.16 11.21 -20.94
CA PHE A 61 -3.42 10.02 -20.65
C PHE A 61 -2.70 9.48 -21.88
N TYR A 62 -3.02 10.05 -23.03
CA TYR A 62 -2.41 9.59 -24.26
C TYR A 62 -0.91 9.82 -24.20
N GLY A 63 -0.16 8.85 -24.62
CA GLY A 63 1.28 8.96 -24.58
C GLY A 63 1.90 8.48 -23.29
N LEU A 64 1.10 8.23 -22.26
CA LEU A 64 1.61 7.66 -21.05
C LEU A 64 1.55 6.14 -21.14
N PRO A 65 2.58 5.45 -20.70
CA PRO A 65 2.56 3.97 -20.76
C PRO A 65 1.74 3.42 -19.62
N LEU A 66 0.43 3.66 -19.67
CA LEU A 66 -0.45 3.27 -18.58
C LEU A 66 -0.40 1.79 -18.27
N TRP A 67 -0.30 0.96 -19.31
CA TRP A 67 -0.26 -0.47 -19.09
C TRP A 67 0.90 -0.87 -18.20
N ARG A 68 2.05 -0.29 -18.43
CA ARG A 68 3.22 -0.60 -17.65
C ARG A 68 3.20 0.07 -16.29
N ILE A 69 2.79 1.34 -16.26
CA ILE A 69 2.75 2.09 -15.00
C ILE A 69 1.77 1.45 -14.03
N THR A 70 0.62 1.03 -14.54
CA THR A 70 -0.40 0.45 -13.68
C THR A 70 0.07 -0.85 -13.05
N ARG A 71 0.85 -1.63 -13.80
CA ARG A 71 1.37 -2.86 -13.23
C ARG A 71 2.23 -2.60 -12.01
N HIS A 72 3.07 -1.58 -12.08
CA HIS A 72 3.90 -1.22 -10.93
C HIS A 72 3.05 -0.69 -9.79
N THR A 73 2.01 0.04 -10.12
CA THR A 73 1.12 0.56 -9.10
C THR A 73 0.43 -0.58 -8.35
N VAL A 74 0.02 -1.61 -9.07
CA VAL A 74 -0.63 -2.74 -8.43
C VAL A 74 0.35 -3.50 -7.54
N VAL A 75 1.58 -3.69 -8.03
CA VAL A 75 2.58 -4.37 -7.22
C VAL A 75 2.85 -3.59 -5.95
N ASP A 76 2.99 -2.27 -6.07
CA ASP A 76 3.22 -1.43 -4.92
C ASP A 76 2.08 -1.57 -3.92
N ALA A 77 0.84 -1.57 -4.40
CA ALA A 77 -0.31 -1.71 -3.53
C ALA A 77 -0.33 -3.07 -2.85
N LEU A 78 0.05 -4.12 -3.57
CA LEU A 78 0.09 -5.44 -2.99
C LEU A 78 1.12 -5.54 -1.88
N LEU A 79 2.28 -4.93 -2.09
CA LEU A 79 3.31 -4.94 -1.07
C LEU A 79 2.86 -4.19 0.18
N LYS A 80 2.22 -3.06 0.00
CA LYS A 80 1.70 -2.31 1.14
C LYS A 80 0.64 -3.10 1.87
N THR A 81 -0.21 -3.79 1.13
CA THR A 81 -1.24 -4.61 1.74
C THR A 81 -0.62 -5.75 2.55
N ALA A 82 0.41 -6.37 1.99
CA ALA A 82 1.06 -7.48 2.70
C ALA A 82 1.64 -7.01 4.02
N LEU A 83 2.31 -5.87 4.03
CA LEU A 83 2.85 -5.35 5.28
C LEU A 83 1.75 -4.91 6.24
N SER A 84 0.64 -4.46 5.70
CA SER A 84 -0.47 -4.00 6.51
C SER A 84 -1.16 -5.17 7.22
N ILE A 85 -1.22 -6.30 6.57
CA ILE A 85 -1.94 -7.46 7.08
C ILE A 85 -1.04 -8.40 7.88
N ALA A 86 0.18 -8.61 7.38
CA ALA A 86 1.06 -9.61 7.97
C ALA A 86 1.79 -9.06 9.18
N ARG A 87 2.20 -9.97 10.06
CA ARG A 87 2.95 -9.59 11.24
C ARG A 87 4.45 -9.65 11.00
N THR A 88 4.87 -10.46 10.04
CA THR A 88 6.29 -10.58 9.71
C THR A 88 6.44 -10.55 8.21
N LYS A 89 7.66 -10.33 7.76
CA LYS A 89 7.93 -10.33 6.33
C LYS A 89 7.68 -11.69 5.72
N LYS A 90 7.97 -12.74 6.47
CA LYS A 90 7.72 -14.08 5.94
C LYS A 90 6.24 -14.32 5.71
N GLU A 91 5.42 -13.84 6.62
CA GLU A 91 3.99 -13.96 6.43
C GLU A 91 3.52 -13.11 5.25
N GLY A 92 4.12 -11.94 5.07
CA GLY A 92 3.78 -11.10 3.95
C GLY A 92 4.07 -11.78 2.63
N ALA A 93 5.24 -12.41 2.54
CA ALA A 93 5.58 -13.13 1.32
C ALA A 93 4.61 -14.25 1.06
N ARG A 94 4.23 -14.95 2.12
CA ARG A 94 3.29 -16.05 2.01
C ARG A 94 1.91 -15.56 1.59
N PHE A 95 1.52 -14.42 2.12
CA PHE A 95 0.24 -13.82 1.77
C PHE A 95 0.17 -13.55 0.26
N LEU A 96 1.27 -13.08 -0.30
CA LEU A 96 1.31 -12.78 -1.73
C LEU A 96 1.64 -14.00 -2.59
N GLY A 97 2.10 -15.07 -1.96
CA GLY A 97 2.45 -16.26 -2.73
C GLY A 97 3.77 -16.15 -3.44
N ILE A 98 4.71 -15.39 -2.91
CA ILE A 98 6.02 -15.26 -3.53
C ILE A 98 7.09 -15.64 -2.53
N ASP A 99 8.28 -15.83 -3.07
CA ASP A 99 9.42 -16.21 -2.28
C ASP A 99 9.84 -15.07 -1.35
N TYR A 100 10.34 -15.44 -0.19
CA TYR A 100 10.74 -14.46 0.80
C TYR A 100 11.86 -13.54 0.28
N VAL A 101 12.81 -14.12 -0.44
CA VAL A 101 13.91 -13.33 -1.00
C VAL A 101 13.38 -12.34 -2.01
N GLU A 102 12.47 -12.78 -2.84
CA GLU A 102 11.85 -11.91 -3.83
C GLU A 102 11.04 -10.81 -3.14
N PHE A 103 10.32 -11.18 -2.09
CA PHE A 103 9.53 -10.21 -1.35
C PHE A 103 10.42 -9.10 -0.79
N ASN A 104 11.56 -9.49 -0.18
CA ASN A 104 12.48 -8.49 0.36
C ASN A 104 13.05 -7.59 -0.72
N ARG A 105 13.34 -8.17 -1.87
CA ARG A 105 13.88 -7.38 -2.98
C ARG A 105 12.87 -6.35 -3.43
N LEU A 106 11.60 -6.75 -3.51
CA LEU A 106 10.56 -5.85 -3.94
C LEU A 106 10.29 -4.76 -2.90
N LEU A 107 10.32 -5.11 -1.62
CA LEU A 107 10.13 -4.11 -0.59
C LEU A 107 11.15 -2.99 -0.69
N LYS A 108 12.38 -3.36 -1.01
CA LYS A 108 13.42 -2.35 -1.16
C LYS A 108 13.24 -1.56 -2.44
N LYS A 109 12.91 -2.25 -3.51
CA LYS A 109 12.75 -1.60 -4.79
C LYS A 109 11.65 -0.55 -4.74
N TYR A 110 10.54 -0.85 -4.08
CA TYR A 110 9.42 0.05 -4.01
C TYR A 110 9.41 0.88 -2.74
N GLN A 111 10.42 0.69 -1.88
CA GLN A 111 10.52 1.45 -0.63
C GLN A 111 9.22 1.39 0.16
N THR A 112 8.66 0.20 0.25
CA THR A 112 7.36 0.01 0.85
C THR A 112 7.34 0.37 2.33
N GLU A 113 8.41 0.01 3.05
CA GLU A 113 8.43 0.31 4.46
C GLU A 113 8.44 1.80 4.74
N SER A 114 9.03 2.58 3.84
CA SER A 114 9.03 4.03 3.99
C SER A 114 7.64 4.61 3.99
N PHE A 115 6.75 3.99 3.25
CA PHE A 115 5.38 4.47 3.18
C PHE A 115 4.75 4.49 4.57
N PHE A 116 5.00 3.45 5.37
CA PHE A 116 4.43 3.36 6.70
C PHE A 116 5.21 4.16 7.73
N GLU A 117 6.45 4.45 7.43
CA GLU A 117 7.31 5.15 8.36
C GLU A 117 7.48 6.61 7.97
N THR A 118 6.59 7.12 7.16
CA THR A 118 6.67 8.51 6.77
C THR A 118 6.49 9.35 8.01
N GLY A 119 7.13 10.45 7.99
CA GLY A 119 7.10 11.32 9.10
C GLY A 119 8.42 11.99 9.11
N ASP A 120 8.79 12.45 10.22
CA ASP A 120 9.96 13.26 10.31
C ASP A 120 11.20 12.49 10.04
N GLU A 121 11.29 11.30 10.54
CA GLU A 121 12.53 10.59 10.48
C GLU A 121 12.88 10.14 9.09
N THR A 122 11.91 9.83 8.32
CA THR A 122 12.20 9.25 7.04
C THR A 122 12.93 10.18 6.13
N VAL A 123 12.72 11.43 6.31
CA VAL A 123 13.35 12.39 5.42
C VAL A 123 14.85 12.37 5.54
N SER A 124 15.31 12.46 6.76
CA SER A 124 16.74 12.47 6.94
C SER A 124 17.35 11.12 6.58
N THR A 125 16.66 10.08 6.83
CA THR A 125 17.18 8.78 6.50
C THR A 125 17.43 8.63 5.02
N LYS A 126 16.52 9.14 4.23
CA LYS A 126 16.70 9.03 2.83
C LYS A 126 17.90 9.75 2.33
N GLU A 127 18.16 10.88 2.87
CA GLU A 127 19.29 11.62 2.41
C GLU A 127 20.57 10.94 2.70
N GLU A 128 20.63 10.28 3.80
CA GLU A 128 21.85 9.61 4.13
C GLU A 128 22.18 8.50 3.20
N LYS A 129 21.20 7.87 2.66
CA LYS A 129 21.45 6.76 1.81
C LYS A 129 22.02 7.14 0.49
N ASN A 130 21.89 8.32 0.12
CA ASN A 130 22.44 8.74 -1.13
C ASN A 130 23.85 9.21 -0.96
#